data_27c153b9fcb03c51193008b56dddeebf
#
_entry.id   27c153b9fcb03c51193008b56dddeebf
#
_cell.length_a   1.000
_cell.length_b   1.000
_cell.length_c   1.000
_cell.angle_alpha   90.00
_cell.angle_beta   90.00
_cell.angle_gamma   90.00
#
_symmetry.space_group_name_H-M   'P 1'
#
loop_
_entity.id
_entity.type
_entity.pdbx_description
1 polymer ?
#
loop_
_entity_poly.entity_id
_entity_poly.type
_entity_poly.pdbx_seq_one_letter_code
_entity_poly.pdbx_strand_id
1 'polypeptide(L)'
;MRIRIILLSILFCACMPSTAQIENLVFEGAGIRGIAYCGALMEMEKTGELQSVKRVAGTSSGAITAGLISIGYSPQEIYEIIGGTNFAKFNDGGWIFIGGFSRLKNRFGYYKGNAFLKWLEELIEKKTGNADITFEQLYALAQKDPRYKELVVTAMCLNKQEPFYFSSYTYPKMRIADAIRASMAIPYYFEPIIIDKEGKTYKKKEMKPDYDVCVDGGFVSNFPIYIFDQPPFSNDRTVGFRIDQDEQIANDLTTRELVDIPIEDIGDFSVAFYYVIKETMNRYMLTEKDWARTVSISDARIGPKVKKLSQEEKDLLINAGREGWRGRRK
;
A
#
# COMPACT_ATOMS: atom_id res chain seq x y z
N MET A 1 -47.93 42.67 -43.38
CA MET A 1 -46.85 41.68 -43.52
C MET A 1 -46.05 41.69 -42.21
N ARG A 2 -46.30 40.74 -41.28
CA ARG A 2 -45.65 40.70 -39.96
C ARG A 2 -44.55 39.66 -39.99
N ILE A 3 -43.30 40.12 -39.92
CA ILE A 3 -42.10 39.27 -39.85
C ILE A 3 -41.99 38.74 -38.43
N ARG A 4 -42.14 37.42 -38.24
CA ARG A 4 -41.80 36.73 -36.99
C ARG A 4 -40.33 36.39 -36.99
N ILE A 5 -39.58 37.06 -36.11
CA ILE A 5 -38.20 36.70 -35.79
C ILE A 5 -38.23 35.50 -34.85
N ILE A 6 -37.77 34.34 -35.33
CA ILE A 6 -37.54 33.14 -34.50
C ILE A 6 -36.12 33.29 -33.92
N LEU A 7 -36.04 33.56 -32.61
CA LEU A 7 -34.78 33.48 -31.87
C LEU A 7 -34.44 31.98 -31.66
N LEU A 8 -33.43 31.52 -32.40
CA LEU A 8 -32.85 30.20 -32.17
C LEU A 8 -31.88 30.31 -30.99
N SER A 9 -32.30 29.85 -29.80
CA SER A 9 -31.45 29.72 -28.63
C SER A 9 -30.50 28.53 -28.83
N ILE A 10 -29.26 28.79 -29.23
CA ILE A 10 -28.19 27.80 -29.29
C ILE A 10 -27.79 27.49 -27.83
N LEU A 11 -28.21 26.35 -27.33
CA LEU A 11 -27.76 25.81 -26.06
C LEU A 11 -26.30 25.36 -26.25
N PHE A 12 -25.35 26.20 -25.85
CA PHE A 12 -23.94 25.85 -25.82
C PHE A 12 -23.75 24.88 -24.62
N CYS A 13 -23.91 23.60 -24.88
CA CYS A 13 -23.54 22.57 -23.95
C CYS A 13 -22.00 22.59 -23.86
N ALA A 14 -21.46 23.34 -22.90
CA ALA A 14 -20.03 23.31 -22.59
C ALA A 14 -19.69 21.88 -22.17
N CYS A 15 -19.13 21.11 -23.11
CA CYS A 15 -18.49 19.82 -22.82
C CYS A 15 -17.27 20.13 -21.93
N MET A 16 -17.50 20.19 -20.61
CA MET A 16 -16.37 20.18 -19.68
C MET A 16 -15.63 18.87 -19.90
N PRO A 17 -14.30 18.89 -20.06
CA PRO A 17 -13.54 17.65 -20.14
C PRO A 17 -13.86 16.86 -18.88
N SER A 18 -14.53 15.72 -19.03
CA SER A 18 -14.74 14.77 -17.94
C SER A 18 -13.35 14.27 -17.54
N THR A 19 -12.81 14.80 -16.45
CA THR A 19 -11.64 14.17 -15.81
C THR A 19 -12.02 12.73 -15.55
N ALA A 20 -11.22 11.79 -16.06
CA ALA A 20 -11.50 10.36 -15.90
C ALA A 20 -11.72 10.07 -14.41
N GLN A 21 -12.88 9.49 -14.10
CA GLN A 21 -13.25 9.16 -12.71
C GLN A 21 -12.26 8.16 -12.14
N ILE A 22 -11.68 8.45 -10.98
CA ILE A 22 -10.71 7.56 -10.32
C ILE A 22 -11.42 6.30 -9.85
N GLU A 23 -10.96 5.15 -10.31
CA GLU A 23 -11.52 3.85 -9.93
C GLU A 23 -10.53 2.98 -9.15
N ASN A 24 -9.22 3.28 -9.22
CA ASN A 24 -8.20 2.45 -8.61
C ASN A 24 -7.20 3.30 -7.81
N LEU A 25 -6.83 2.81 -6.62
CA LEU A 25 -5.77 3.40 -5.81
C LEU A 25 -4.66 2.39 -5.58
N VAL A 26 -3.41 2.86 -5.67
CA VAL A 26 -2.22 2.05 -5.41
C VAL A 26 -1.35 2.76 -4.38
N PHE A 27 -0.98 2.06 -3.30
CA PHE A 27 -0.22 2.61 -2.20
C PHE A 27 1.16 1.96 -2.10
N GLU A 28 2.20 2.78 -2.15
CA GLU A 28 3.57 2.36 -1.95
C GLU A 28 3.81 1.87 -0.51
N GLY A 29 4.79 0.98 -0.33
CA GLY A 29 5.32 0.62 0.98
C GLY A 29 6.21 1.74 1.53
N ALA A 30 5.85 2.31 2.68
CA ALA A 30 6.50 3.50 3.25
C ALA A 30 6.82 3.39 4.76
N GLY A 31 6.70 2.19 5.34
CA GLY A 31 6.85 1.97 6.77
C GLY A 31 5.84 2.78 7.58
N ILE A 32 6.26 3.34 8.72
CA ILE A 32 5.36 4.08 9.61
C ILE A 32 4.78 5.36 8.98
N ARG A 33 5.45 5.89 7.93
CA ARG A 33 5.01 7.08 7.20
C ARG A 33 3.70 6.87 6.42
N GLY A 34 3.29 5.61 6.19
CA GLY A 34 2.02 5.28 5.51
C GLY A 34 0.77 5.94 6.12
N ILE A 35 0.84 6.45 7.35
CA ILE A 35 -0.24 7.26 7.94
C ILE A 35 -0.54 8.53 7.10
N ALA A 36 0.43 9.05 6.32
CA ALA A 36 0.23 10.19 5.45
C ALA A 36 -0.82 9.94 4.36
N TYR A 37 -1.00 8.70 3.93
CA TYR A 37 -2.07 8.33 2.98
C TYR A 37 -3.45 8.71 3.49
N CYS A 38 -3.68 8.67 4.80
CA CYS A 38 -4.96 9.07 5.38
C CYS A 38 -5.27 10.55 5.09
N GLY A 39 -4.25 11.42 5.08
CA GLY A 39 -4.42 12.84 4.72
C GLY A 39 -4.93 13.03 3.30
N ALA A 40 -4.33 12.34 2.33
CA ALA A 40 -4.76 12.35 0.93
C ALA A 40 -6.18 11.78 0.77
N LEU A 41 -6.46 10.64 1.41
CA LEU A 41 -7.77 9.98 1.38
C LEU A 41 -8.88 10.84 2.00
N MET A 42 -8.60 11.58 3.08
CA MET A 42 -9.55 12.54 3.66
C MET A 42 -9.90 13.67 2.69
N GLU A 43 -8.94 14.16 1.91
CA GLU A 43 -9.22 15.15 0.87
C GLU A 43 -10.02 14.55 -0.30
N MET A 44 -9.72 13.31 -0.71
CA MET A 44 -10.53 12.60 -1.71
C MET A 44 -11.97 12.38 -1.23
N GLU A 45 -12.16 12.05 0.04
CA GLU A 45 -13.50 11.87 0.63
C GLU A 45 -14.30 13.17 0.59
N LYS A 46 -13.68 14.32 0.98
CA LYS A 46 -14.31 15.64 0.93
C LYS A 46 -14.76 16.06 -0.48
N THR A 47 -14.02 15.66 -1.49
CA THR A 47 -14.33 15.98 -2.89
C THR A 47 -15.22 14.93 -3.57
N GLY A 48 -15.59 13.85 -2.86
CA GLY A 48 -16.43 12.76 -3.37
C GLY A 48 -15.68 11.77 -4.28
N GLU A 49 -14.39 11.98 -4.54
CA GLU A 49 -13.60 11.13 -5.45
C GLU A 49 -13.38 9.72 -4.88
N LEU A 50 -13.36 9.56 -3.55
CA LEU A 50 -13.19 8.26 -2.90
C LEU A 50 -14.38 7.33 -3.15
N GLN A 51 -15.57 7.87 -3.41
CA GLN A 51 -16.79 7.08 -3.64
C GLN A 51 -16.75 6.28 -4.95
N SER A 52 -16.00 6.75 -5.94
CA SER A 52 -15.85 6.09 -7.24
C SER A 52 -14.82 4.96 -7.25
N VAL A 53 -14.03 4.85 -6.20
CA VAL A 53 -12.98 3.83 -6.08
C VAL A 53 -13.59 2.44 -5.93
N LYS A 54 -13.14 1.52 -6.79
CA LYS A 54 -13.59 0.13 -6.85
C LYS A 54 -12.50 -0.86 -6.44
N ARG A 55 -11.23 -0.54 -6.74
CA ARG A 55 -10.09 -1.42 -6.54
C ARG A 55 -8.97 -0.70 -5.80
N VAL A 56 -8.32 -1.41 -4.92
CA VAL A 56 -7.17 -0.88 -4.17
C VAL A 56 -6.03 -1.90 -4.17
N ALA A 57 -4.81 -1.40 -4.24
CA ALA A 57 -3.62 -2.23 -4.16
C ALA A 57 -2.57 -1.59 -3.25
N GLY A 58 -1.70 -2.39 -2.69
CA GLY A 58 -0.60 -1.86 -1.89
C GLY A 58 0.46 -2.87 -1.52
N THR A 59 1.59 -2.33 -1.08
CA THR A 59 2.74 -3.09 -0.59
C THR A 59 3.07 -2.65 0.83
N SER A 60 3.40 -3.59 1.73
CA SER A 60 3.83 -3.29 3.10
C SER A 60 2.82 -2.40 3.84
N SER A 61 3.21 -1.23 4.35
CA SER A 61 2.27 -0.27 4.97
C SER A 61 1.16 0.20 4.01
N GLY A 62 1.45 0.26 2.70
CA GLY A 62 0.44 0.50 1.67
C GLY A 62 -0.58 -0.63 1.58
N ALA A 63 -0.17 -1.89 1.81
CA ALA A 63 -1.09 -3.03 1.89
C ALA A 63 -2.00 -2.97 3.11
N ILE A 64 -1.52 -2.44 4.25
CA ILE A 64 -2.37 -2.17 5.41
C ILE A 64 -3.45 -1.15 5.05
N THR A 65 -3.05 -0.01 4.47
CA THR A 65 -3.98 1.05 4.06
C THR A 65 -5.00 0.54 3.04
N ALA A 66 -4.54 -0.15 1.98
CA ALA A 66 -5.41 -0.75 0.96
C ALA A 66 -6.37 -1.78 1.58
N GLY A 67 -5.87 -2.65 2.47
CA GLY A 67 -6.67 -3.64 3.18
C GLY A 67 -7.78 -3.01 4.02
N LEU A 68 -7.47 -1.98 4.82
CA LEU A 68 -8.46 -1.29 5.65
C LEU A 68 -9.52 -0.58 4.80
N ILE A 69 -9.13 0.10 3.71
CA ILE A 69 -10.09 0.69 2.75
C ILE A 69 -10.96 -0.41 2.14
N SER A 70 -10.35 -1.52 1.72
CA SER A 70 -11.07 -2.60 1.01
C SER A 70 -12.19 -3.23 1.83
N ILE A 71 -12.06 -3.23 3.14
CA ILE A 71 -13.06 -3.75 4.08
C ILE A 71 -13.98 -2.66 4.67
N GLY A 72 -13.93 -1.43 4.13
CA GLY A 72 -14.89 -0.37 4.43
C GLY A 72 -14.56 0.50 5.63
N TYR A 73 -13.28 0.63 6.03
CA TYR A 73 -12.88 1.68 6.96
C TYR A 73 -12.81 3.04 6.25
N SER A 74 -13.31 4.09 6.91
CA SER A 74 -13.16 5.47 6.45
C SER A 74 -11.73 5.96 6.65
N PRO A 75 -11.28 6.99 5.91
CA PRO A 75 -9.96 7.60 6.10
C PRO A 75 -9.70 8.05 7.54
N GLN A 76 -10.71 8.56 8.22
CA GLN A 76 -10.61 8.97 9.63
C GLN A 76 -10.42 7.77 10.55
N GLU A 77 -11.17 6.68 10.37
CA GLU A 77 -11.00 5.44 11.15
C GLU A 77 -9.60 4.84 10.93
N ILE A 78 -9.09 4.85 9.69
CA ILE A 78 -7.75 4.36 9.37
C ILE A 78 -6.69 5.20 10.09
N TYR A 79 -6.83 6.53 10.10
CA TYR A 79 -5.95 7.41 10.86
C TYR A 79 -5.95 7.08 12.36
N GLU A 80 -7.12 6.87 12.95
CA GLU A 80 -7.24 6.52 14.37
C GLU A 80 -6.60 5.17 14.68
N ILE A 81 -6.82 4.17 13.82
CA ILE A 81 -6.24 2.83 13.95
C ILE A 81 -4.71 2.90 13.84
N ILE A 82 -4.17 3.45 12.74
CA ILE A 82 -2.73 3.49 12.51
C ILE A 82 -2.05 4.42 13.51
N GLY A 83 -2.60 5.61 13.71
CA GLY A 83 -2.04 6.62 14.62
C GLY A 83 -2.14 6.24 16.11
N GLY A 84 -3.13 5.42 16.48
CA GLY A 84 -3.27 4.87 17.84
C GLY A 84 -2.41 3.65 18.11
N THR A 85 -1.94 2.96 17.06
CA THR A 85 -1.21 1.71 17.19
C THR A 85 0.27 1.95 17.48
N ASN A 86 0.78 1.30 18.51
CA ASN A 86 2.22 1.21 18.73
C ASN A 86 2.77 -0.02 17.99
N PHE A 87 3.25 0.16 16.78
CA PHE A 87 3.76 -0.92 15.93
C PHE A 87 4.95 -1.68 16.55
N ALA A 88 5.70 -1.06 17.46
CA ALA A 88 6.76 -1.78 18.18
C ALA A 88 6.24 -2.92 19.06
N LYS A 89 4.95 -2.94 19.42
CA LYS A 89 4.32 -4.05 20.13
C LYS A 89 4.15 -5.31 19.28
N PHE A 90 4.27 -5.21 17.98
CA PHE A 90 4.25 -6.37 17.07
C PHE A 90 5.59 -7.12 17.03
N ASN A 91 6.61 -6.61 17.72
CA ASN A 91 7.88 -7.28 17.95
C ASN A 91 7.71 -8.40 18.96
N ASP A 92 7.00 -9.44 18.54
CA ASP A 92 6.60 -10.59 19.36
C ASP A 92 7.66 -11.71 19.37
N GLY A 93 7.61 -12.58 20.36
CA GLY A 93 8.42 -13.79 20.35
C GLY A 93 9.20 -14.09 21.62
N GLY A 94 9.00 -13.38 22.73
CA GLY A 94 9.61 -13.64 24.05
C GLY A 94 11.15 -13.85 24.00
N TRP A 95 11.87 -13.69 25.11
CA TRP A 95 13.33 -13.86 25.24
C TRP A 95 14.09 -13.39 24.00
N ILE A 96 14.10 -12.07 23.78
CA ILE A 96 14.53 -11.40 22.55
C ILE A 96 15.95 -11.84 22.12
N PHE A 97 16.91 -11.89 23.04
CA PHE A 97 18.29 -12.21 22.70
C PHE A 97 18.49 -13.66 22.26
N ILE A 98 18.14 -14.64 23.05
CA ILE A 98 18.39 -16.06 22.73
C ILE A 98 17.36 -16.61 21.76
N GLY A 99 16.07 -16.33 21.98
CA GLY A 99 14.99 -16.82 21.14
C GLY A 99 14.94 -16.16 19.77
N GLY A 100 15.32 -14.87 19.64
CA GLY A 100 15.38 -14.15 18.37
C GLY A 100 16.41 -14.74 17.41
N PHE A 101 17.62 -14.99 17.87
CA PHE A 101 18.67 -15.63 17.05
C PHE A 101 18.32 -17.06 16.65
N SER A 102 17.71 -17.84 17.55
CA SER A 102 17.23 -19.17 17.21
C SER A 102 16.14 -19.14 16.13
N ARG A 103 15.20 -18.19 16.21
CA ARG A 103 14.18 -18.02 15.16
C ARG A 103 14.79 -17.56 13.84
N LEU A 104 15.67 -16.58 13.88
CA LEU A 104 16.38 -16.12 12.69
C LEU A 104 17.05 -17.28 11.95
N LYS A 105 17.78 -18.13 12.66
CA LYS A 105 18.44 -19.31 12.09
C LYS A 105 17.46 -20.38 11.59
N ASN A 106 16.39 -20.67 12.35
CA ASN A 106 15.54 -21.82 12.10
C ASN A 106 14.22 -21.48 11.41
N ARG A 107 13.81 -20.19 11.39
CA ARG A 107 12.52 -19.72 10.85
C ARG A 107 12.66 -18.49 9.98
N PHE A 108 13.90 -18.02 9.72
CA PHE A 108 14.24 -16.91 8.81
C PHE A 108 13.78 -15.51 9.29
N GLY A 109 13.29 -15.37 10.53
CA GLY A 109 12.86 -14.09 11.07
C GLY A 109 13.13 -13.97 12.58
N TYR A 110 13.47 -12.75 13.02
CA TYR A 110 13.74 -12.45 14.42
C TYR A 110 12.46 -12.42 15.25
N TYR A 111 11.40 -11.79 14.73
CA TYR A 111 10.06 -11.72 15.32
C TYR A 111 9.08 -12.63 14.57
N LYS A 112 8.07 -13.13 15.29
CA LYS A 112 7.07 -14.05 14.71
C LYS A 112 6.06 -13.33 13.81
N GLY A 113 5.66 -12.09 14.19
CA GLY A 113 4.62 -11.33 13.53
C GLY A 113 3.19 -11.84 13.78
N ASN A 114 2.99 -12.72 14.76
CA ASN A 114 1.65 -13.22 15.12
C ASN A 114 0.81 -12.12 15.80
N ALA A 115 1.44 -11.23 16.56
CA ALA A 115 0.75 -10.12 17.21
C ALA A 115 0.18 -9.15 16.17
N PHE A 116 0.91 -8.91 15.07
CA PHE A 116 0.42 -8.14 13.94
C PHE A 116 -0.76 -8.84 13.24
N LEU A 117 -0.63 -10.14 12.97
CA LEU A 117 -1.69 -10.90 12.31
C LEU A 117 -2.99 -10.86 13.14
N LYS A 118 -2.89 -11.09 14.45
CA LYS A 118 -4.04 -11.03 15.36
C LYS A 118 -4.71 -9.65 15.37
N TRP A 119 -3.92 -8.57 15.45
CA TRP A 119 -4.44 -7.21 15.37
C TRP A 119 -5.19 -6.95 14.05
N LEU A 120 -4.68 -7.45 12.94
CA LEU A 120 -5.32 -7.32 11.64
C LEU A 120 -6.62 -8.15 11.55
N GLU A 121 -6.62 -9.38 12.07
CA GLU A 121 -7.79 -10.25 12.15
C GLU A 121 -8.93 -9.59 12.96
N GLU A 122 -8.63 -8.96 14.08
CA GLU A 122 -9.61 -8.21 14.90
C GLU A 122 -10.23 -7.05 14.12
N LEU A 123 -9.44 -6.31 13.32
CA LEU A 123 -9.94 -5.24 12.47
C LEU A 123 -10.82 -5.76 11.33
N ILE A 124 -10.41 -6.84 10.70
CA ILE A 124 -11.17 -7.48 9.61
C ILE A 124 -12.51 -7.99 10.14
N GLU A 125 -12.50 -8.71 11.26
CA GLU A 125 -13.71 -9.24 11.89
C GLU A 125 -14.70 -8.12 12.24
N LYS A 126 -14.21 -7.02 12.80
CA LYS A 126 -15.03 -5.86 13.17
C LYS A 126 -15.83 -5.28 12.00
N LYS A 127 -15.29 -5.29 10.79
CA LYS A 127 -15.93 -4.69 9.59
C LYS A 127 -16.70 -5.70 8.74
N THR A 128 -16.21 -6.94 8.67
CA THR A 128 -16.77 -7.96 7.76
C THR A 128 -17.57 -9.03 8.50
N GLY A 129 -17.45 -9.13 9.83
CA GLY A 129 -17.99 -10.23 10.63
C GLY A 129 -17.26 -11.56 10.47
N ASN A 130 -16.11 -11.57 9.76
CA ASN A 130 -15.33 -12.78 9.49
C ASN A 130 -13.84 -12.45 9.44
N ALA A 131 -13.09 -12.81 10.48
CA ALA A 131 -11.63 -12.62 10.54
C ALA A 131 -10.88 -13.38 9.43
N ASP A 132 -11.45 -14.47 8.95
CA ASP A 132 -10.88 -15.38 7.96
C ASP A 132 -11.35 -15.11 6.52
N ILE A 133 -11.91 -13.94 6.26
CA ILE A 133 -12.43 -13.59 4.93
C ILE A 133 -11.33 -13.76 3.86
N THR A 134 -11.69 -14.45 2.76
CA THR A 134 -10.80 -14.68 1.62
C THR A 134 -10.94 -13.60 0.56
N PHE A 135 -10.02 -13.57 -0.40
CA PHE A 135 -10.10 -12.63 -1.53
C PHE A 135 -11.38 -12.81 -2.35
N GLU A 136 -11.82 -14.04 -2.63
CA GLU A 136 -13.06 -14.28 -3.36
C GLU A 136 -14.31 -13.82 -2.59
N GLN A 137 -14.32 -13.99 -1.27
CA GLN A 137 -15.40 -13.53 -0.41
C GLN A 137 -15.46 -12.00 -0.35
N LEU A 138 -14.30 -11.34 -0.20
CA LEU A 138 -14.22 -9.88 -0.25
C LEU A 138 -14.66 -9.33 -1.61
N TYR A 139 -14.22 -9.97 -2.70
CA TYR A 139 -14.68 -9.61 -4.05
C TYR A 139 -16.20 -9.72 -4.18
N ALA A 140 -16.79 -10.80 -3.68
CA ALA A 140 -18.25 -10.99 -3.70
C ALA A 140 -18.98 -9.92 -2.88
N LEU A 141 -18.42 -9.43 -1.78
CA LEU A 141 -18.95 -8.28 -1.02
C LEU A 141 -18.85 -7.00 -1.83
N ALA A 142 -17.70 -6.72 -2.46
CA ALA A 142 -17.45 -5.52 -3.27
C ALA A 142 -18.41 -5.41 -4.48
N GLN A 143 -18.86 -6.53 -5.03
CA GLN A 143 -19.85 -6.54 -6.12
C GLN A 143 -21.29 -6.13 -5.64
N LYS A 144 -21.57 -6.22 -4.35
CA LYS A 144 -22.90 -5.98 -3.78
C LYS A 144 -22.99 -4.67 -3.00
N ASP A 145 -21.89 -4.24 -2.43
CA ASP A 145 -21.85 -3.09 -1.52
C ASP A 145 -20.61 -2.23 -1.81
N PRO A 146 -20.81 -0.98 -2.26
CA PRO A 146 -19.73 -0.07 -2.62
C PRO A 146 -18.81 0.34 -1.46
N ARG A 147 -19.16 0.01 -0.22
CA ARG A 147 -18.25 0.19 0.92
C ARG A 147 -17.04 -0.73 0.82
N TYR A 148 -17.18 -1.93 0.27
CA TYR A 148 -16.10 -2.86 0.04
C TYR A 148 -15.41 -2.61 -1.29
N LYS A 149 -14.12 -2.93 -1.37
CA LYS A 149 -13.33 -2.76 -2.59
C LYS A 149 -12.60 -4.06 -2.92
N GLU A 150 -12.33 -4.30 -4.20
CA GLU A 150 -11.43 -5.35 -4.60
C GLU A 150 -10.00 -5.03 -4.14
N LEU A 151 -9.32 -6.01 -3.55
CA LEU A 151 -7.99 -5.85 -2.96
C LEU A 151 -6.94 -6.61 -3.76
N VAL A 152 -5.79 -5.96 -3.99
CA VAL A 152 -4.56 -6.61 -4.43
C VAL A 152 -3.45 -6.32 -3.41
N VAL A 153 -2.75 -7.35 -2.99
CA VAL A 153 -1.63 -7.24 -2.04
C VAL A 153 -0.36 -7.77 -2.70
N THR A 154 0.72 -6.98 -2.64
CA THR A 154 2.01 -7.35 -3.23
C THR A 154 2.91 -8.00 -2.19
N ALA A 155 3.53 -9.12 -2.56
CA ALA A 155 4.60 -9.76 -1.81
C ALA A 155 5.73 -10.18 -2.75
N MET A 156 6.86 -10.60 -2.21
CA MET A 156 7.96 -11.21 -2.95
C MET A 156 8.04 -12.70 -2.63
N CYS A 157 8.00 -13.54 -3.66
CA CYS A 157 8.29 -14.96 -3.53
C CYS A 157 9.79 -15.21 -3.69
N LEU A 158 10.47 -15.58 -2.58
CA LEU A 158 11.94 -15.71 -2.59
C LEU A 158 12.43 -16.89 -3.42
N ASN A 159 11.80 -18.04 -3.31
CA ASN A 159 12.23 -19.24 -4.02
C ASN A 159 11.93 -19.22 -5.51
N LYS A 160 10.97 -18.41 -5.96
CA LYS A 160 10.68 -18.16 -7.38
C LYS A 160 11.34 -16.89 -7.92
N GLN A 161 11.84 -16.01 -7.05
CA GLN A 161 12.52 -14.76 -7.41
C GLN A 161 11.61 -13.80 -8.21
N GLU A 162 10.31 -13.78 -7.88
CA GLU A 162 9.32 -12.97 -8.59
C GLU A 162 8.33 -12.31 -7.64
N PRO A 163 7.74 -11.16 -8.01
CA PRO A 163 6.65 -10.55 -7.23
C PRO A 163 5.39 -11.42 -7.31
N PHE A 164 4.72 -11.56 -6.16
CA PHE A 164 3.38 -12.15 -6.07
C PHE A 164 2.36 -11.05 -5.86
N TYR A 165 1.25 -11.15 -6.57
CA TYR A 165 0.10 -10.27 -6.46
C TYR A 165 -1.10 -11.08 -5.97
N PHE A 166 -1.34 -11.07 -4.67
CA PHE A 166 -2.47 -11.76 -4.06
C PHE A 166 -3.77 -11.02 -4.33
N SER A 167 -4.72 -11.70 -4.94
CA SER A 167 -6.01 -11.13 -5.34
C SER A 167 -7.07 -12.22 -5.50
N SER A 168 -8.31 -11.82 -5.77
CA SER A 168 -9.40 -12.75 -6.12
C SER A 168 -9.14 -13.57 -7.40
N TYR A 169 -8.23 -13.12 -8.28
CA TYR A 169 -7.87 -13.81 -9.51
C TYR A 169 -6.72 -14.81 -9.32
N THR A 170 -5.74 -14.46 -8.50
CA THR A 170 -4.50 -15.26 -8.37
C THR A 170 -4.57 -16.26 -7.22
N TYR A 171 -5.13 -15.81 -6.08
CA TYR A 171 -5.23 -16.60 -4.84
C TYR A 171 -6.61 -16.42 -4.18
N PRO A 172 -7.72 -16.84 -4.84
CA PRO A 172 -9.08 -16.57 -4.38
C PRO A 172 -9.37 -17.08 -2.97
N LYS A 173 -8.80 -18.23 -2.60
CA LYS A 173 -9.03 -18.87 -1.30
C LYS A 173 -8.11 -18.40 -0.18
N MET A 174 -7.10 -17.57 -0.48
CA MET A 174 -6.20 -17.03 0.53
C MET A 174 -6.92 -16.02 1.40
N ARG A 175 -6.67 -16.06 2.71
CA ARG A 175 -7.16 -15.06 3.65
C ARG A 175 -6.48 -13.72 3.38
N ILE A 176 -7.25 -12.63 3.35
CA ILE A 176 -6.66 -11.30 3.14
C ILE A 176 -5.69 -10.91 4.28
N ALA A 177 -5.94 -11.37 5.52
CA ALA A 177 -5.05 -11.16 6.64
C ALA A 177 -3.66 -11.77 6.41
N ASP A 178 -3.60 -12.98 5.87
CA ASP A 178 -2.34 -13.69 5.60
C ASP A 178 -1.56 -13.01 4.46
N ALA A 179 -2.25 -12.52 3.44
CA ALA A 179 -1.62 -11.78 2.34
C ALA A 179 -1.00 -10.46 2.82
N ILE A 180 -1.73 -9.67 3.62
CA ILE A 180 -1.21 -8.42 4.21
C ILE A 180 -0.05 -8.74 5.16
N ARG A 181 -0.14 -9.83 5.94
CA ARG A 181 0.96 -10.29 6.80
C ARG A 181 2.19 -10.69 5.98
N ALA A 182 2.02 -11.33 4.80
CA ALA A 182 3.13 -11.64 3.90
C ALA A 182 3.79 -10.36 3.38
N SER A 183 2.98 -9.38 2.95
CA SER A 183 3.45 -8.07 2.49
C SER A 183 4.19 -7.25 3.55
N MET A 184 4.00 -7.56 4.83
CA MET A 184 4.68 -6.95 5.98
C MET A 184 5.85 -7.78 6.51
N ALA A 185 6.18 -8.90 5.88
CA ALA A 185 7.23 -9.81 6.31
C ALA A 185 8.62 -9.32 5.87
N ILE A 186 9.09 -8.22 6.44
CA ILE A 186 10.45 -7.70 6.17
C ILE A 186 11.46 -8.80 6.45
N PRO A 187 12.29 -9.21 5.47
CA PRO A 187 13.27 -10.28 5.60
C PRO A 187 14.18 -10.09 6.83
N TYR A 188 14.44 -11.18 7.53
CA TYR A 188 15.20 -11.24 8.78
C TYR A 188 14.52 -10.59 9.98
N TYR A 189 13.65 -9.60 9.79
CA TYR A 189 12.92 -8.94 10.88
C TYR A 189 11.72 -9.76 11.32
N PHE A 190 10.81 -10.10 10.40
CA PHE A 190 9.68 -11.01 10.66
C PHE A 190 9.88 -12.37 10.01
N GLU A 191 9.30 -13.43 10.63
CA GLU A 191 9.21 -14.74 9.98
C GLU A 191 8.43 -14.59 8.65
N PRO A 192 8.92 -15.19 7.52
CA PRO A 192 8.20 -15.18 6.26
C PRO A 192 6.89 -15.95 6.35
N ILE A 193 6.01 -15.73 5.40
CA ILE A 193 4.80 -16.53 5.22
C ILE A 193 5.10 -17.64 4.20
N ILE A 194 4.81 -18.88 4.58
CA ILE A 194 4.98 -20.05 3.71
C ILE A 194 3.59 -20.48 3.25
N ILE A 195 3.39 -20.58 1.96
CA ILE A 195 2.10 -20.91 1.36
C ILE A 195 2.21 -22.08 0.38
N ASP A 196 1.09 -22.77 0.18
CA ASP A 196 0.90 -23.68 -0.96
C ASP A 196 0.34 -22.95 -2.19
N LYS A 197 0.04 -23.70 -3.24
CA LYS A 197 -0.48 -23.17 -4.52
C LYS A 197 -1.86 -22.50 -4.41
N GLU A 198 -2.61 -22.80 -3.34
CA GLU A 198 -3.93 -22.19 -3.07
C GLU A 198 -3.83 -20.99 -2.12
N GLY A 199 -2.64 -20.66 -1.61
CA GLY A 199 -2.41 -19.56 -0.67
C GLY A 199 -2.68 -19.92 0.79
N LYS A 200 -2.85 -21.20 1.12
CA LYS A 200 -2.96 -21.66 2.50
C LYS A 200 -1.60 -21.59 3.18
N THR A 201 -1.59 -21.04 4.40
CA THR A 201 -0.36 -20.77 5.17
C THR A 201 0.09 -21.98 6.00
N TYR A 202 1.42 -22.13 6.14
CA TYR A 202 2.07 -23.20 6.87
C TYR A 202 3.22 -22.70 7.74
N LYS A 203 3.54 -23.46 8.81
CA LYS A 203 4.74 -23.22 9.62
C LYS A 203 5.97 -23.80 8.92
N LYS A 204 7.15 -23.23 9.20
CA LYS A 204 8.44 -23.69 8.61
C LYS A 204 8.66 -25.20 8.73
N LYS A 205 8.28 -25.82 9.87
CA LYS A 205 8.40 -27.28 10.07
C LYS A 205 7.51 -28.13 9.17
N GLU A 206 6.48 -27.54 8.56
CA GLU A 206 5.51 -28.16 7.66
C GLU A 206 5.81 -27.88 6.21
N MET A 207 6.88 -27.08 5.94
CA MET A 207 7.28 -26.67 4.60
C MET A 207 7.64 -27.87 3.74
N LYS A 208 7.09 -27.90 2.52
CA LYS A 208 7.40 -28.87 1.46
C LYS A 208 8.19 -28.20 0.34
N PRO A 209 8.86 -28.96 -0.54
CA PRO A 209 9.65 -28.41 -1.64
C PRO A 209 8.87 -27.55 -2.65
N ASP A 210 7.56 -27.78 -2.77
CA ASP A 210 6.65 -27.09 -3.69
C ASP A 210 5.93 -25.89 -3.04
N TYR A 211 6.27 -25.54 -1.81
CA TYR A 211 5.71 -24.38 -1.11
C TYR A 211 6.50 -23.10 -1.41
N ASP A 212 5.78 -21.99 -1.41
CA ASP A 212 6.32 -20.68 -1.68
C ASP A 212 6.65 -19.93 -0.36
N VAL A 213 7.82 -19.29 -0.34
CA VAL A 213 8.30 -18.49 0.79
C VAL A 213 8.12 -17.02 0.46
N CYS A 214 7.13 -16.39 1.07
CA CYS A 214 6.73 -15.02 0.79
C CYS A 214 7.22 -14.05 1.86
N VAL A 215 7.77 -12.93 1.41
CA VAL A 215 8.27 -11.81 2.23
C VAL A 215 7.70 -10.49 1.74
N ASP A 216 8.04 -9.38 2.41
CA ASP A 216 7.64 -8.02 2.02
C ASP A 216 7.94 -7.74 0.54
N GLY A 217 6.93 -7.23 -0.17
CA GLY A 217 7.02 -6.92 -1.59
C GLY A 217 7.87 -5.68 -1.91
N GLY A 218 8.28 -4.92 -0.88
CA GLY A 218 9.02 -3.68 -1.03
C GLY A 218 10.36 -3.79 -1.76
N PHE A 219 10.94 -4.98 -1.83
CA PHE A 219 12.21 -5.20 -2.50
C PHE A 219 12.11 -5.19 -4.03
N VAL A 220 10.99 -5.63 -4.61
CA VAL A 220 10.88 -5.85 -6.07
C VAL A 220 9.73 -5.05 -6.68
N SER A 221 8.64 -4.90 -5.95
CA SER A 221 7.43 -4.22 -6.42
C SER A 221 6.82 -3.39 -5.29
N ASN A 222 7.59 -2.38 -4.83
CA ASN A 222 7.15 -1.51 -3.74
C ASN A 222 6.00 -0.58 -4.13
N PHE A 223 5.95 -0.20 -5.42
CA PHE A 223 4.94 0.69 -5.97
C PHE A 223 4.36 0.12 -7.27
N PRO A 224 3.44 -0.86 -7.18
CA PRO A 224 2.90 -1.57 -8.34
C PRO A 224 1.80 -0.76 -9.05
N ILE A 225 2.06 0.48 -9.47
CA ILE A 225 1.06 1.37 -10.07
C ILE A 225 0.41 0.78 -11.33
N TYR A 226 1.12 -0.09 -12.02
CA TYR A 226 0.70 -0.79 -13.24
C TYR A 226 -0.23 -1.98 -12.99
N ILE A 227 -0.51 -2.32 -11.72
CA ILE A 227 -1.24 -3.57 -11.37
C ILE A 227 -2.66 -3.65 -11.96
N PHE A 228 -3.26 -2.52 -12.26
CA PHE A 228 -4.57 -2.43 -12.88
C PHE A 228 -4.54 -2.06 -14.36
N ASP A 229 -3.35 -2.04 -14.97
CA ASP A 229 -3.16 -1.77 -16.39
C ASP A 229 -3.50 -3.00 -17.24
N GLN A 230 -3.81 -2.75 -18.50
CA GLN A 230 -3.93 -3.78 -19.53
C GLN A 230 -2.87 -3.51 -20.61
N PRO A 231 -1.69 -4.11 -20.52
CA PRO A 231 -0.62 -3.82 -21.48
C PRO A 231 -1.08 -3.97 -22.94
N PRO A 232 -0.67 -3.07 -23.86
CA PRO A 232 0.30 -1.97 -23.66
C PRO A 232 -0.31 -0.67 -23.10
N PHE A 233 -1.56 -0.68 -22.64
CA PHE A 233 -2.29 0.53 -22.22
C PHE A 233 -2.25 0.70 -20.70
N SER A 234 -1.89 1.92 -20.26
CA SER A 234 -2.03 2.33 -18.86
C SER A 234 -3.50 2.60 -18.53
N ASN A 235 -3.90 2.34 -17.29
CA ASN A 235 -5.24 2.64 -16.83
C ASN A 235 -5.30 4.06 -16.25
N ASP A 236 -5.81 5.01 -17.04
CA ASP A 236 -5.90 6.44 -16.66
C ASP A 236 -6.82 6.73 -15.46
N ARG A 237 -7.58 5.70 -15.00
CA ARG A 237 -8.42 5.78 -13.79
C ARG A 237 -7.67 5.31 -12.54
N THR A 238 -6.37 5.01 -12.65
CA THR A 238 -5.51 4.61 -11.54
C THR A 238 -4.74 5.81 -11.01
N VAL A 239 -4.73 5.96 -9.70
CA VAL A 239 -3.88 6.92 -8.99
C VAL A 239 -3.01 6.17 -7.99
N GLY A 240 -1.71 6.44 -8.04
CA GLY A 240 -0.74 5.92 -7.11
C GLY A 240 -0.32 6.97 -6.07
N PHE A 241 0.03 6.51 -4.87
CA PHE A 241 0.53 7.33 -3.78
C PHE A 241 1.91 6.85 -3.37
N ARG A 242 2.88 7.77 -3.38
CA ARG A 242 4.26 7.56 -2.92
C ARG A 242 4.59 8.51 -1.79
N ILE A 243 5.53 8.11 -0.92
CA ILE A 243 6.06 8.96 0.16
C ILE A 243 7.57 9.04 0.02
N ASP A 244 8.07 10.23 -0.28
CA ASP A 244 9.49 10.51 -0.45
C ASP A 244 9.93 11.78 0.28
N GLN A 245 11.24 11.99 0.37
CA GLN A 245 11.83 13.25 0.85
C GLN A 245 11.49 14.39 -0.12
N ASP A 246 11.34 15.61 0.39
CA ASP A 246 11.00 16.79 -0.44
C ASP A 246 11.99 16.99 -1.59
N GLU A 247 13.29 16.79 -1.34
CA GLU A 247 14.34 16.89 -2.34
C GLU A 247 14.19 15.81 -3.43
N GLN A 248 13.85 14.57 -3.03
CA GLN A 248 13.59 13.50 -3.99
C GLN A 248 12.35 13.78 -4.85
N ILE A 249 11.29 14.33 -4.26
CA ILE A 249 10.09 14.75 -4.99
C ILE A 249 10.44 15.81 -6.03
N ALA A 250 11.29 16.78 -5.66
CA ALA A 250 11.76 17.81 -6.60
C ALA A 250 12.62 17.22 -7.73
N ASN A 251 13.51 16.28 -7.41
CA ASN A 251 14.34 15.58 -8.40
C ASN A 251 13.48 14.73 -9.35
N ASP A 252 12.44 14.08 -8.86
CA ASP A 252 11.53 13.27 -9.68
C ASP A 252 10.81 14.08 -10.76
N LEU A 253 10.59 15.35 -10.51
CA LEU A 253 9.98 16.29 -11.47
C LEU A 253 10.98 16.88 -12.48
N THR A 254 12.30 16.73 -12.25
CA THR A 254 13.36 17.38 -13.02
C THR A 254 14.39 16.40 -13.55
N THR A 255 15.39 16.06 -12.73
CA THR A 255 16.55 15.24 -13.13
C THR A 255 16.29 13.73 -13.02
N ARG A 256 15.39 13.32 -12.12
CA ARG A 256 15.13 11.93 -11.71
C ARG A 256 16.31 11.26 -11.02
N GLU A 257 17.30 12.02 -10.59
CA GLU A 257 18.40 11.52 -9.82
C GLU A 257 17.98 11.19 -8.39
N LEU A 258 18.57 10.15 -7.82
CA LEU A 258 18.34 9.80 -6.42
C LEU A 258 19.09 10.78 -5.52
N VAL A 259 18.47 11.12 -4.40
CA VAL A 259 19.09 11.92 -3.34
C VAL A 259 20.08 11.06 -2.58
N ASP A 260 21.25 11.63 -2.27
CA ASP A 260 22.28 10.97 -1.48
C ASP A 260 21.79 10.67 -0.06
N ILE A 261 22.11 9.49 0.42
CA ILE A 261 21.83 9.08 1.80
C ILE A 261 23.12 9.15 2.59
N PRO A 262 23.23 10.01 3.62
CA PRO A 262 24.41 10.08 4.48
C PRO A 262 24.55 8.76 5.25
N ILE A 263 25.80 8.26 5.33
CA ILE A 263 26.13 7.02 6.02
C ILE A 263 27.18 7.35 7.10
N GLU A 264 26.72 7.37 8.36
CA GLU A 264 27.55 7.69 9.52
C GLU A 264 27.78 6.45 10.40
N ASP A 265 26.83 5.53 10.44
CA ASP A 265 26.89 4.33 11.25
C ASP A 265 26.38 3.08 10.52
N ILE A 266 26.44 1.92 11.19
CA ILE A 266 25.96 0.63 10.64
C ILE A 266 24.44 0.62 10.40
N GLY A 267 23.69 1.42 11.13
CA GLY A 267 22.24 1.58 10.93
C GLY A 267 21.98 2.32 9.63
N ASP A 268 22.65 3.44 9.40
CA ASP A 268 22.56 4.21 8.16
C ASP A 268 23.03 3.40 6.95
N PHE A 269 24.13 2.64 7.09
CA PHE A 269 24.57 1.70 6.05
C PHE A 269 23.48 0.69 5.69
N SER A 270 22.81 0.10 6.68
CA SER A 270 21.76 -0.88 6.45
C SER A 270 20.53 -0.25 5.80
N VAL A 271 20.18 0.97 6.20
CA VAL A 271 19.09 1.76 5.60
C VAL A 271 19.43 2.13 4.16
N ALA A 272 20.63 2.66 3.90
CA ALA A 272 21.07 3.00 2.55
C ALA A 272 21.08 1.78 1.62
N PHE A 273 21.58 0.64 2.09
CA PHE A 273 21.57 -0.61 1.33
C PHE A 273 20.13 -1.07 0.98
N TYR A 274 19.20 -0.98 1.94
CA TYR A 274 17.80 -1.25 1.68
C TYR A 274 17.21 -0.31 0.62
N TYR A 275 17.50 1.00 0.74
CA TYR A 275 16.99 1.99 -0.21
C TYR A 275 17.55 1.80 -1.63
N VAL A 276 18.85 1.44 -1.77
CA VAL A 276 19.42 1.15 -3.09
C VAL A 276 18.63 0.05 -3.79
N ILE A 277 18.36 -1.07 -3.10
CA ILE A 277 17.60 -2.18 -3.68
C ILE A 277 16.17 -1.71 -4.03
N LYS A 278 15.49 -1.10 -3.06
CA LYS A 278 14.10 -0.65 -3.20
C LYS A 278 13.96 0.35 -4.35
N GLU A 279 14.75 1.42 -4.37
CA GLU A 279 14.58 2.52 -5.33
C GLU A 279 15.05 2.13 -6.72
N THR A 280 16.18 1.44 -6.84
CA THR A 280 16.69 1.00 -8.15
C THR A 280 15.67 0.14 -8.87
N MET A 281 15.13 -0.88 -8.20
CA MET A 281 14.16 -1.79 -8.84
C MET A 281 12.84 -1.09 -9.18
N ASN A 282 12.31 -0.27 -8.28
CA ASN A 282 11.00 0.33 -8.47
C ASN A 282 11.00 1.49 -9.48
N ARG A 283 12.04 2.34 -9.49
CA ARG A 283 12.10 3.50 -10.39
C ARG A 283 12.34 3.14 -11.85
N TYR A 284 13.15 2.12 -12.11
CA TYR A 284 13.37 1.64 -13.50
C TYR A 284 12.11 1.13 -14.19
N MET A 285 11.11 0.70 -13.42
CA MET A 285 9.86 0.20 -13.97
C MET A 285 8.83 1.29 -14.25
N LEU A 286 9.01 2.52 -13.74
CA LEU A 286 8.04 3.60 -13.88
C LEU A 286 8.23 4.34 -15.20
N THR A 287 7.15 4.42 -15.96
CA THR A 287 7.05 5.20 -17.20
C THR A 287 6.63 6.64 -16.92
N GLU A 288 6.73 7.52 -17.93
CA GLU A 288 6.18 8.89 -17.87
C GLU A 288 4.70 8.92 -17.51
N LYS A 289 3.93 7.97 -18.03
CA LYS A 289 2.51 7.84 -17.73
C LYS A 289 2.25 7.44 -16.27
N ASP A 290 3.16 6.66 -15.67
CA ASP A 290 3.06 6.28 -14.27
C ASP A 290 3.34 7.47 -13.35
N TRP A 291 4.34 8.28 -13.69
CA TRP A 291 4.62 9.52 -12.98
C TRP A 291 3.46 10.52 -13.07
N ALA A 292 2.82 10.66 -14.23
CA ALA A 292 1.68 11.57 -14.43
C ALA A 292 0.44 11.21 -13.59
N ARG A 293 0.30 9.96 -13.16
CA ARG A 293 -0.79 9.47 -12.30
C ARG A 293 -0.35 9.17 -10.86
N THR A 294 0.83 9.64 -10.46
CA THR A 294 1.39 9.49 -9.13
C THR A 294 1.22 10.76 -8.29
N VAL A 295 0.78 10.59 -7.07
CA VAL A 295 0.75 11.63 -6.04
C VAL A 295 1.96 11.41 -5.12
N SER A 296 2.94 12.29 -5.20
CA SER A 296 4.09 12.31 -4.30
C SER A 296 3.74 13.07 -3.03
N ILE A 297 3.98 12.46 -1.88
CA ILE A 297 3.70 13.00 -0.55
C ILE A 297 5.02 13.15 0.18
N SER A 298 5.25 14.31 0.78
CA SER A 298 6.43 14.56 1.62
C SER A 298 6.44 13.61 2.82
N ASP A 299 7.61 13.08 3.13
CA ASP A 299 7.85 12.30 4.34
C ASP A 299 7.95 13.17 5.61
N ALA A 300 7.83 14.48 5.47
CA ALA A 300 7.95 15.48 6.53
C ALA A 300 9.24 15.32 7.36
N ARG A 301 10.32 14.81 6.77
CA ARG A 301 11.61 14.45 7.40
C ARG A 301 11.48 13.40 8.50
N ILE A 302 10.45 12.56 8.43
CA ILE A 302 10.21 11.47 9.37
C ILE A 302 10.73 10.17 8.74
N GLY A 303 11.69 9.53 9.40
CA GLY A 303 12.28 8.27 8.94
C GLY A 303 11.29 7.09 8.98
N PRO A 304 11.54 6.01 8.20
CA PRO A 304 10.63 4.87 8.06
C PRO A 304 10.64 3.91 9.25
N LYS A 305 11.44 4.16 10.28
CA LYS A 305 11.67 3.23 11.42
C LYS A 305 10.37 2.91 12.16
N VAL A 306 10.19 1.64 12.52
CA VAL A 306 9.06 1.17 13.33
C VAL A 306 9.13 1.77 14.73
N LYS A 307 8.27 2.74 15.01
CA LYS A 307 8.15 3.41 16.31
C LYS A 307 6.71 3.85 16.57
N LYS A 308 6.43 4.34 17.75
CA LYS A 308 5.20 5.10 18.01
C LYS A 308 5.42 6.54 17.56
N LEU A 309 4.57 7.05 16.68
CA LEU A 309 4.60 8.46 16.28
C LEU A 309 4.09 9.36 17.40
N SER A 310 4.74 10.51 17.60
CA SER A 310 4.20 11.60 18.40
C SER A 310 2.97 12.23 17.72
N GLN A 311 2.19 13.03 18.44
CA GLN A 311 1.05 13.72 17.84
C GLN A 311 1.52 14.71 16.77
N GLU A 312 2.60 15.43 17.00
CA GLU A 312 3.20 16.37 16.05
C GLU A 312 3.63 15.67 14.75
N GLU A 313 4.32 14.52 14.85
CA GLU A 313 4.71 13.72 13.67
C GLU A 313 3.49 13.25 12.88
N LYS A 314 2.42 12.84 13.56
CA LYS A 314 1.17 12.45 12.90
C LYS A 314 0.54 13.63 12.15
N ASP A 315 0.49 14.78 12.79
CA ASP A 315 -0.10 15.99 12.21
C ASP A 315 0.69 16.46 10.98
N LEU A 316 2.03 16.42 11.05
CA LEU A 316 2.89 16.72 9.90
C LEU A 316 2.63 15.78 8.74
N LEU A 317 2.61 14.46 8.96
CA LEU A 317 2.37 13.46 7.90
C LEU A 317 0.96 13.57 7.30
N ILE A 318 -0.06 13.81 8.11
CA ILE A 318 -1.44 14.00 7.62
C ILE A 318 -1.53 15.27 6.75
N ASN A 319 -0.89 16.35 7.17
CA ASN A 319 -0.88 17.58 6.38
C ASN A 319 -0.11 17.39 5.07
N ALA A 320 1.04 16.72 5.10
CA ALA A 320 1.76 16.36 3.87
C ALA A 320 0.90 15.54 2.89
N GLY A 321 0.13 14.58 3.40
CA GLY A 321 -0.83 13.83 2.58
C GLY A 321 -1.90 14.70 1.93
N ARG A 322 -2.48 15.63 2.70
CA ARG A 322 -3.46 16.61 2.18
C ARG A 322 -2.86 17.50 1.10
N GLU A 323 -1.66 18.02 1.34
CA GLU A 323 -0.95 18.89 0.39
C GLU A 323 -0.57 18.14 -0.89
N GLY A 324 -0.06 16.93 -0.79
CA GLY A 324 0.25 16.07 -1.94
C GLY A 324 -0.98 15.85 -2.83
N TRP A 325 -2.14 15.56 -2.23
CA TRP A 325 -3.37 15.42 -3.00
C TRP A 325 -3.83 16.71 -3.67
N ARG A 326 -3.78 17.84 -2.98
CA ARG A 326 -4.17 19.15 -3.53
C ARG A 326 -3.21 19.61 -4.62
N GLY A 327 -1.92 19.33 -4.48
CA GLY A 327 -0.87 19.66 -5.46
C GLY A 327 -1.01 18.93 -6.79
N ARG A 328 -1.61 17.73 -6.82
CA ARG A 328 -1.88 16.96 -8.04
C ARG A 328 -2.72 17.73 -9.07
N ARG A 329 -3.53 18.69 -8.65
CA ARG A 329 -4.46 19.44 -9.52
C ARG A 329 -3.86 20.70 -10.13
N LYS A 330 -2.61 21.01 -9.82
CA LYS A 330 -1.88 22.15 -10.37
C LYS A 330 -0.94 21.70 -11.49
#